data_1831b991999bcca23771a5d3bd1774d2
#
_entry.id   1831b991999bcca23771a5d3bd1774d2
#
_cell.length_a   1.000
_cell.length_b   1.000
_cell.length_c   1.000
_cell.angle_alpha   90.00
_cell.angle_beta   90.00
_cell.angle_gamma   90.00
#
_symmetry.space_group_name_H-M   'P 1'
#
loop_
_entity.id
_entity.type
_entity.pdbx_description
1 polymer ?
#
loop_
_entity_poly.entity_id
_entity_poly.type
_entity_poly.pdbx_seq_one_letter_code
_entity_poly.pdbx_strand_id
1 'polypeptide(L)'
;MERIDKIIASQGKYSRSEVKTLISKKRVTVNGEVIKSSSIKADPNTACIVVNGEELSFKKFVYLMLNKPKGYVSATEDKNDKTVLDLVPLEYRHRNLFPAGRLDTTGLMIITDDGEFAHNILSPKKHISKTYNVTIDIDMSNDMVLGFKEGVNLSDGECKSASLEITGKNTGIVILTEGRYHQIKRMFGCFGAKVVELERIKMGNFSLPSDLKMGEVREFSSLELEEVVK
;
A
#
# COMPACT_ATOMS: atom_id res chain seq x y z
N MET A 1 18.67 -13.60 -17.25
CA MET A 1 19.68 -14.39 -16.46
C MET A 1 20.24 -13.52 -15.35
N GLU A 2 19.92 -13.86 -14.08
CA GLU A 2 20.41 -13.18 -12.87
C GLU A 2 21.14 -14.16 -11.95
N ARG A 3 21.96 -13.65 -11.02
CA ARG A 3 22.63 -14.49 -10.02
C ARG A 3 21.63 -15.10 -9.05
N ILE A 4 21.81 -16.37 -8.71
CA ILE A 4 20.91 -17.09 -7.81
C ILE A 4 20.80 -16.43 -6.43
N ASP A 5 21.91 -15.94 -5.87
CA ASP A 5 21.87 -15.23 -4.58
C ASP A 5 21.01 -13.96 -4.64
N LYS A 6 20.99 -13.25 -5.79
CA LYS A 6 20.16 -12.08 -6.01
C LYS A 6 18.69 -12.48 -6.17
N ILE A 7 18.40 -13.50 -6.99
CA ILE A 7 17.04 -13.99 -7.22
C ILE A 7 16.39 -14.41 -5.90
N ILE A 8 17.04 -15.27 -5.12
CA ILE A 8 16.49 -15.77 -3.85
C ILE A 8 16.31 -14.63 -2.83
N ALA A 9 17.34 -13.78 -2.67
CA ALA A 9 17.27 -12.67 -1.71
C ALA A 9 16.21 -11.63 -2.08
N SER A 10 15.97 -11.39 -3.38
CA SER A 10 14.93 -10.45 -3.82
C SER A 10 13.51 -10.87 -3.42
N GLN A 11 13.28 -12.13 -3.07
CA GLN A 11 11.98 -12.61 -2.62
C GLN A 11 11.68 -12.28 -1.15
N GLY A 12 12.66 -11.77 -0.39
CA GLY A 12 12.45 -11.16 0.92
C GLY A 12 12.60 -12.09 2.12
N LYS A 13 12.48 -13.40 1.96
CA LYS A 13 12.57 -14.39 3.05
C LYS A 13 14.01 -14.51 3.60
N TYR A 14 15.01 -14.33 2.76
CA TYR A 14 16.43 -14.49 3.10
C TYR A 14 17.27 -13.29 2.65
N SER A 15 18.23 -12.87 3.47
CA SER A 15 19.30 -11.96 3.05
C SER A 15 20.29 -12.67 2.11
N ARG A 16 21.10 -11.92 1.37
CA ARG A 16 22.15 -12.51 0.51
C ARG A 16 23.16 -13.36 1.28
N SER A 17 23.49 -13.00 2.52
CA SER A 17 24.39 -13.77 3.39
C SER A 17 23.76 -15.09 3.82
N GLU A 18 22.49 -15.08 4.18
CA GLU A 18 21.74 -16.30 4.50
C GLU A 18 21.64 -17.23 3.28
N VAL A 19 21.38 -16.70 2.08
CA VAL A 19 21.37 -17.49 0.84
C VAL A 19 22.73 -18.17 0.58
N LYS A 20 23.84 -17.46 0.76
CA LYS A 20 25.19 -18.08 0.64
C LYS A 20 25.38 -19.22 1.63
N THR A 21 24.90 -19.06 2.86
CA THR A 21 24.94 -20.11 3.89
C THR A 21 24.06 -21.31 3.50
N LEU A 22 22.86 -21.08 2.94
CA LEU A 22 21.99 -22.15 2.45
C LEU A 22 22.65 -22.94 1.31
N ILE A 23 23.31 -22.25 0.37
CA ILE A 23 24.04 -22.88 -0.74
C ILE A 23 25.18 -23.73 -0.21
N SER A 24 26.00 -23.23 0.73
CA SER A 24 27.11 -24.00 1.33
C SER A 24 26.61 -25.25 2.07
N LYS A 25 25.40 -25.20 2.64
CA LYS A 25 24.73 -26.35 3.28
C LYS A 25 23.97 -27.25 2.30
N LYS A 26 24.13 -27.06 0.98
CA LYS A 26 23.45 -27.82 -0.09
C LYS A 26 21.93 -27.80 0.01
N ARG A 27 21.36 -26.70 0.51
CA ARG A 27 19.92 -26.50 0.70
C ARG A 27 19.22 -25.79 -0.47
N VAL A 28 19.95 -25.54 -1.57
CA VAL A 28 19.42 -24.88 -2.76
C VAL A 28 19.66 -25.73 -3.98
N THR A 29 18.60 -25.97 -4.75
CA THR A 29 18.67 -26.60 -6.06
C THR A 29 18.14 -25.68 -7.14
N VAL A 30 18.64 -25.86 -8.38
CA VAL A 30 18.17 -25.19 -9.59
C VAL A 30 17.95 -26.27 -10.64
N ASN A 31 16.72 -26.38 -11.16
CA ASN A 31 16.32 -27.42 -12.10
C ASN A 31 16.66 -28.85 -11.63
N GLY A 32 16.49 -29.10 -10.32
CA GLY A 32 16.76 -30.39 -9.69
C GLY A 32 18.23 -30.62 -9.27
N GLU A 33 19.18 -29.77 -9.70
CA GLU A 33 20.60 -29.92 -9.37
C GLU A 33 21.01 -29.07 -8.15
N VAL A 34 21.73 -29.67 -7.19
CA VAL A 34 22.28 -28.96 -6.04
C VAL A 34 23.37 -28.00 -6.51
N ILE A 35 23.17 -26.71 -6.29
CA ILE A 35 24.17 -25.71 -6.66
C ILE A 35 25.26 -25.56 -5.59
N LYS A 36 26.49 -25.27 -6.04
CA LYS A 36 27.69 -25.12 -5.18
C LYS A 36 28.20 -23.67 -5.11
N SER A 37 27.69 -22.78 -5.95
CA SER A 37 28.12 -21.40 -6.03
C SER A 37 26.93 -20.43 -6.09
N SER A 38 27.00 -19.37 -5.33
CA SER A 38 26.01 -18.29 -5.33
C SER A 38 26.04 -17.42 -6.59
N SER A 39 27.10 -17.52 -7.38
CA SER A 39 27.31 -16.75 -8.63
C SER A 39 26.69 -17.39 -9.86
N ILE A 40 26.17 -18.61 -9.75
CA ILE A 40 25.44 -19.26 -10.84
C ILE A 40 24.28 -18.36 -11.28
N LYS A 41 24.09 -18.24 -12.58
CA LYS A 41 23.01 -17.43 -13.18
C LYS A 41 21.86 -18.32 -13.64
N ALA A 42 20.64 -17.89 -13.37
CA ALA A 42 19.42 -18.53 -13.85
C ALA A 42 18.45 -17.47 -14.36
N ASP A 43 17.47 -17.89 -15.13
CA ASP A 43 16.33 -17.06 -15.46
C ASP A 43 15.27 -17.25 -14.38
N PRO A 44 14.93 -16.21 -13.62
CA PRO A 44 13.96 -16.33 -12.52
C PRO A 44 12.55 -16.71 -12.96
N ASN A 45 12.21 -16.51 -14.26
CA ASN A 45 10.88 -16.81 -14.78
C ASN A 45 10.73 -18.27 -15.27
N THR A 46 11.85 -18.98 -15.52
CA THR A 46 11.82 -20.32 -16.12
C THR A 46 12.54 -21.37 -15.29
N ALA A 47 13.46 -20.96 -14.40
CA ALA A 47 14.21 -21.88 -13.56
C ALA A 47 13.38 -22.35 -12.36
N CYS A 48 13.25 -23.66 -12.16
CA CYS A 48 12.73 -24.23 -10.93
C CYS A 48 13.80 -24.09 -9.83
N ILE A 49 13.60 -23.18 -8.91
CA ILE A 49 14.51 -22.92 -7.77
C ILE A 49 13.85 -23.46 -6.51
N VAL A 50 14.54 -24.36 -5.79
CA VAL A 50 14.07 -24.91 -4.52
C VAL A 50 15.02 -24.49 -3.40
N VAL A 51 14.47 -23.99 -2.32
CA VAL A 51 15.21 -23.53 -1.14
C VAL A 51 14.66 -24.23 0.11
N ASN A 52 15.49 -24.97 0.82
CA ASN A 52 15.07 -25.77 1.98
C ASN A 52 13.94 -26.78 1.68
N GLY A 53 13.82 -27.26 0.46
CA GLY A 53 12.77 -28.17 0.03
C GLY A 53 11.46 -27.49 -0.43
N GLU A 54 11.39 -26.16 -0.36
CA GLU A 54 10.25 -25.37 -0.86
C GLU A 54 10.60 -24.73 -2.19
N GLU A 55 9.71 -24.86 -3.18
CA GLU A 55 9.87 -24.20 -4.47
C GLU A 55 9.66 -22.69 -4.34
N LEU A 56 10.61 -21.93 -4.93
CA LEU A 56 10.58 -20.46 -4.91
C LEU A 56 9.62 -19.95 -5.98
N SER A 57 8.50 -19.38 -5.57
CA SER A 57 7.64 -18.62 -6.47
C SER A 57 8.25 -17.22 -6.68
N PHE A 58 8.87 -17.00 -7.85
CA PHE A 58 9.49 -15.73 -8.18
C PHE A 58 8.45 -14.65 -8.45
N LYS A 59 8.54 -13.54 -7.73
CA LYS A 59 7.74 -12.34 -7.94
C LYS A 59 8.65 -11.15 -8.17
N LYS A 60 8.55 -10.52 -9.34
CA LYS A 60 9.31 -9.31 -9.66
C LYS A 60 9.01 -8.20 -8.66
N PHE A 61 7.72 -7.95 -8.42
CA PHE A 61 7.20 -7.01 -7.44
C PHE A 61 6.19 -7.69 -6.52
N VAL A 62 5.97 -7.09 -5.36
CA VAL A 62 4.95 -7.50 -4.39
C VAL A 62 4.00 -6.35 -4.13
N TYR A 63 2.73 -6.68 -4.03
CA TYR A 63 1.66 -5.73 -3.75
C TYR A 63 0.86 -6.24 -2.55
N LEU A 64 0.98 -5.54 -1.44
CA LEU A 64 0.33 -5.89 -0.19
C LEU A 64 -0.76 -4.88 0.14
N MET A 65 -1.92 -5.37 0.53
CA MET A 65 -2.94 -4.54 1.16
C MET A 65 -2.81 -4.65 2.68
N LEU A 66 -2.96 -3.53 3.35
CA LEU A 66 -3.01 -3.42 4.80
C LEU A 66 -4.29 -2.68 5.18
N ASN A 67 -5.07 -3.23 6.10
CA ASN A 67 -6.07 -2.44 6.82
C ASN A 67 -5.34 -1.68 7.94
N LYS A 68 -4.91 -0.46 7.63
CA LYS A 68 -4.03 0.34 8.49
C LYS A 68 -4.73 0.77 9.78
N PRO A 69 -4.21 0.40 10.96
CA PRO A 69 -4.73 0.87 12.23
C PRO A 69 -4.25 2.29 12.57
N LYS A 70 -4.86 2.91 13.59
CA LYS A 70 -4.33 4.13 14.25
C LYS A 70 -2.97 3.82 14.90
N GLY A 71 -2.12 4.84 15.09
CA GLY A 71 -0.84 4.72 15.80
C GLY A 71 0.33 4.19 14.97
N TYR A 72 0.15 3.96 13.68
CA TYR A 72 1.24 3.60 12.75
C TYR A 72 1.42 4.70 11.71
N VAL A 73 2.64 5.15 11.50
CA VAL A 73 2.95 6.15 10.47
C VAL A 73 3.16 5.49 9.11
N SER A 74 2.74 6.17 8.04
CA SER A 74 2.93 5.73 6.66
C SER A 74 4.31 6.13 6.15
N ALA A 75 5.34 5.48 6.69
CA ALA A 75 6.74 5.67 6.35
C ALA A 75 7.46 4.32 6.27
N THR A 76 8.63 4.29 5.63
CA THR A 76 9.51 3.11 5.62
C THR A 76 10.24 2.96 6.94
N GLU A 77 10.64 4.07 7.54
CA GLU A 77 11.32 4.15 8.83
C GLU A 77 10.86 5.41 9.57
N ASP A 78 10.77 5.33 10.88
CA ASP A 78 10.57 6.47 11.77
C ASP A 78 11.39 6.28 13.06
N LYS A 79 11.86 7.39 13.66
CA LYS A 79 12.71 7.33 14.86
C LYS A 79 11.92 7.11 16.15
N ASN A 80 10.67 7.53 16.18
CA ASN A 80 9.86 7.62 17.39
C ASN A 80 8.60 6.75 17.30
N ASP A 81 8.06 6.59 16.09
CA ASP A 81 6.77 5.97 15.88
C ASP A 81 6.90 4.62 15.14
N LYS A 82 5.97 3.72 15.43
CA LYS A 82 5.82 2.48 14.65
C LYS A 82 5.37 2.81 13.22
N THR A 83 5.96 2.12 12.26
CA THR A 83 5.63 2.29 10.84
C THR A 83 4.67 1.20 10.35
N VAL A 84 4.03 1.42 9.22
CA VAL A 84 3.19 0.41 8.58
C VAL A 84 3.99 -0.83 8.14
N LEU A 85 5.31 -0.71 7.98
CA LEU A 85 6.18 -1.85 7.65
C LEU A 85 6.41 -2.80 8.83
N ASP A 86 6.22 -2.35 10.08
CA ASP A 86 6.27 -3.22 11.26
C ASP A 86 5.13 -4.26 11.29
N LEU A 87 4.07 -4.04 10.50
CA LEU A 87 2.94 -4.95 10.35
C LEU A 87 3.14 -5.95 9.21
N VAL A 88 4.15 -5.75 8.35
CA VAL A 88 4.39 -6.61 7.19
C VAL A 88 4.96 -7.96 7.65
N PRO A 89 4.48 -9.10 7.11
CA PRO A 89 5.01 -10.43 7.45
C PRO A 89 6.52 -10.56 7.23
N LEU A 90 7.18 -11.30 8.11
CA LEU A 90 8.65 -11.46 8.11
C LEU A 90 9.21 -12.07 6.82
N GLU A 91 8.40 -12.76 6.04
CA GLU A 91 8.79 -13.32 4.74
C GLU A 91 9.13 -12.24 3.70
N TYR A 92 8.69 -10.98 3.91
CA TYR A 92 9.01 -9.84 3.04
C TYR A 92 10.10 -8.92 3.61
N ARG A 93 10.67 -9.24 4.78
CA ARG A 93 11.57 -8.36 5.56
C ARG A 93 12.80 -7.83 4.82
N HIS A 94 13.26 -8.52 3.77
CA HIS A 94 14.42 -8.11 2.97
C HIS A 94 14.04 -7.49 1.62
N ARG A 95 12.74 -7.28 1.35
CA ARG A 95 12.29 -6.51 0.19
C ARG A 95 12.32 -5.02 0.50
N ASN A 96 12.57 -4.20 -0.51
CA ASN A 96 12.57 -2.74 -0.36
C ASN A 96 11.13 -2.21 -0.44
N LEU A 97 10.29 -2.64 0.48
CA LEU A 97 8.89 -2.24 0.53
C LEU A 97 8.74 -0.81 1.04
N PHE A 98 7.73 -0.12 0.52
CA PHE A 98 7.31 1.19 1.00
C PHE A 98 5.80 1.37 0.86
N PRO A 99 5.16 2.21 1.70
CA PRO A 99 3.75 2.53 1.57
C PRO A 99 3.52 3.38 0.32
N ALA A 100 2.53 3.02 -0.50
CA ALA A 100 2.09 3.83 -1.63
C ALA A 100 1.29 5.04 -1.13
N GLY A 101 2.02 6.10 -0.83
CA GLY A 101 1.50 7.38 -0.33
C GLY A 101 1.49 7.49 1.20
N ARG A 102 1.30 8.74 1.65
CA ARG A 102 1.15 9.06 3.06
C ARG A 102 -0.33 9.01 3.43
N LEU A 103 -0.67 8.21 4.40
CA LEU A 103 -2.03 8.10 4.94
C LEU A 103 -1.98 8.37 6.44
N ASP A 104 -2.46 9.53 6.84
CA ASP A 104 -2.60 9.93 8.25
C ASP A 104 -3.95 9.48 8.85
N THR A 105 -4.57 8.50 8.20
CA THR A 105 -5.88 7.96 8.49
C THR A 105 -5.80 6.45 8.68
N THR A 106 -6.92 5.79 8.91
CA THR A 106 -7.04 4.34 8.96
C THR A 106 -7.50 3.76 7.61
N GLY A 107 -7.59 2.43 7.52
CA GLY A 107 -8.18 1.71 6.40
C GLY A 107 -7.19 1.32 5.32
N LEU A 108 -7.64 1.22 4.08
CA LEU A 108 -6.89 0.64 2.96
C LEU A 108 -5.57 1.36 2.69
N MET A 109 -4.47 0.66 2.91
CA MET A 109 -3.11 1.08 2.53
C MET A 109 -2.52 0.04 1.58
N ILE A 110 -1.83 0.51 0.55
CA ILE A 110 -1.06 -0.34 -0.35
C ILE A 110 0.42 -0.21 0.00
N ILE A 111 1.10 -1.34 0.12
CA ILE A 111 2.54 -1.44 0.36
C ILE A 111 3.14 -2.25 -0.78
N THR A 112 4.22 -1.75 -1.39
CA THR A 112 4.83 -2.39 -2.56
C THR A 112 6.31 -2.02 -2.68
N ASP A 113 7.04 -2.75 -3.51
CA ASP A 113 8.39 -2.39 -3.99
C ASP A 113 8.39 -1.96 -5.48
N ASP A 114 7.20 -1.76 -6.07
CA ASP A 114 7.02 -1.23 -7.42
C ASP A 114 6.81 0.29 -7.39
N GLY A 115 7.89 1.04 -7.64
CA GLY A 115 7.85 2.50 -7.65
C GLY A 115 7.00 3.08 -8.78
N GLU A 116 6.97 2.42 -9.95
CA GLU A 116 6.18 2.87 -11.09
C GLU A 116 4.68 2.71 -10.81
N PHE A 117 4.27 1.56 -10.32
CA PHE A 117 2.89 1.33 -9.91
C PHE A 117 2.46 2.33 -8.83
N ALA A 118 3.25 2.50 -7.77
CA ALA A 118 2.93 3.43 -6.69
C ALA A 118 2.79 4.87 -7.21
N HIS A 119 3.70 5.31 -8.08
CA HIS A 119 3.60 6.62 -8.72
C HIS A 119 2.31 6.76 -9.53
N ASN A 120 1.94 5.74 -10.30
CA ASN A 120 0.75 5.77 -11.14
C ASN A 120 -0.53 5.89 -10.32
N ILE A 121 -0.70 5.11 -9.24
CA ILE A 121 -1.91 5.16 -8.41
C ILE A 121 -2.03 6.43 -7.55
N LEU A 122 -0.92 7.11 -7.29
CA LEU A 122 -0.88 8.35 -6.53
C LEU A 122 -1.00 9.60 -7.39
N SER A 123 -0.66 9.49 -8.68
CA SER A 123 -0.60 10.63 -9.60
C SER A 123 -1.98 11.27 -9.81
N PRO A 124 -2.13 12.58 -9.56
CA PRO A 124 -3.39 13.29 -9.85
C PRO A 124 -3.78 13.28 -11.33
N LYS A 125 -2.83 12.97 -12.23
CA LYS A 125 -3.06 12.87 -13.69
C LYS A 125 -3.79 11.58 -14.07
N LYS A 126 -3.72 10.55 -13.24
CA LYS A 126 -4.39 9.25 -13.49
C LYS A 126 -5.83 9.22 -12.97
N HIS A 127 -6.25 10.23 -12.21
CA HIS A 127 -7.61 10.40 -11.68
C HIS A 127 -8.15 9.20 -10.89
N ILE A 128 -7.27 8.36 -10.33
CA ILE A 128 -7.70 7.21 -9.52
C ILE A 128 -8.39 7.74 -8.26
N SER A 129 -9.65 7.38 -8.12
CA SER A 129 -10.49 7.82 -7.00
C SER A 129 -10.05 7.19 -5.68
N LYS A 130 -10.23 7.92 -4.58
CA LYS A 130 -10.04 7.44 -3.21
C LYS A 130 -11.31 7.76 -2.45
N THR A 131 -11.94 6.75 -1.87
CA THR A 131 -13.18 6.90 -1.10
C THR A 131 -12.89 6.75 0.38
N TYR A 132 -13.46 7.65 1.17
CA TYR A 132 -13.25 7.73 2.61
C TYR A 132 -14.57 7.78 3.35
N ASN A 133 -14.69 7.01 4.43
CA ASN A 133 -15.63 7.29 5.51
C ASN A 133 -15.06 8.41 6.36
N VAL A 134 -15.90 9.39 6.71
CA VAL A 134 -15.51 10.55 7.52
C VAL A 134 -16.51 10.79 8.64
N THR A 135 -16.01 11.10 9.83
CA THR A 135 -16.79 11.63 10.96
C THR A 135 -16.22 12.98 11.34
N ILE A 136 -17.07 14.00 11.49
CA ILE A 136 -16.69 15.35 11.94
C ILE A 136 -17.33 15.68 13.29
N ASP A 137 -16.87 16.74 13.93
CA ASP A 137 -17.30 17.15 15.29
C ASP A 137 -18.58 18.01 15.32
N ILE A 138 -19.10 18.42 14.16
CA ILE A 138 -20.35 19.17 14.00
C ILE A 138 -21.29 18.47 13.03
N ASP A 139 -22.53 18.95 12.91
CA ASP A 139 -23.49 18.43 11.94
C ASP A 139 -23.04 18.77 10.51
N MET A 140 -23.14 17.79 9.59
CA MET A 140 -22.90 18.03 8.18
C MET A 140 -24.02 18.84 7.55
N SER A 141 -23.68 19.72 6.61
CA SER A 141 -24.62 20.59 5.93
C SER A 141 -24.53 20.45 4.40
N ASN A 142 -25.61 20.86 3.72
CA ASN A 142 -25.64 20.92 2.24
C ASN A 142 -24.59 21.91 1.69
N ASP A 143 -24.22 22.96 2.43
CA ASP A 143 -23.19 23.90 2.03
C ASP A 143 -21.82 23.22 1.92
N MET A 144 -21.53 22.26 2.81
CA MET A 144 -20.33 21.44 2.70
C MET A 144 -20.36 20.59 1.41
N VAL A 145 -21.52 19.99 1.10
CA VAL A 145 -21.68 19.18 -0.13
C VAL A 145 -21.44 20.02 -1.38
N LEU A 146 -22.02 21.23 -1.44
CA LEU A 146 -21.85 22.16 -2.54
C LEU A 146 -20.40 22.63 -2.64
N GLY A 147 -19.78 23.04 -1.53
CA GLY A 147 -18.40 23.50 -1.52
C GLY A 147 -17.40 22.41 -1.94
N PHE A 148 -17.60 21.15 -1.53
CA PHE A 148 -16.78 20.03 -2.01
C PHE A 148 -16.92 19.83 -3.52
N LYS A 149 -18.14 19.93 -4.06
CA LYS A 149 -18.42 19.78 -5.48
C LYS A 149 -17.82 20.92 -6.32
N GLU A 150 -17.89 22.14 -5.86
CA GLU A 150 -17.34 23.33 -6.54
C GLU A 150 -15.82 23.39 -6.48
N GLY A 151 -15.22 22.82 -5.44
CA GLY A 151 -13.79 22.87 -5.15
C GLY A 151 -13.50 23.85 -4.00
N VAL A 152 -12.98 23.30 -2.89
CA VAL A 152 -12.62 24.10 -1.72
C VAL A 152 -11.30 24.83 -1.95
N ASN A 153 -11.25 26.12 -1.69
CA ASN A 153 -10.02 26.90 -1.81
C ASN A 153 -9.17 26.77 -0.54
N LEU A 154 -8.03 26.09 -0.65
CA LEU A 154 -7.07 25.89 0.43
C LEU A 154 -5.89 26.89 0.29
N SER A 155 -5.07 27.04 1.33
CA SER A 155 -3.92 27.94 1.34
C SER A 155 -2.89 27.65 0.23
N ASP A 156 -2.85 26.42 -0.30
CA ASP A 156 -1.99 25.97 -1.40
C ASP A 156 -2.74 25.87 -2.73
N GLY A 157 -3.90 26.50 -2.85
CA GLY A 157 -4.71 26.61 -4.07
C GLY A 157 -6.01 25.83 -4.00
N GLU A 158 -6.84 26.03 -5.01
CA GLU A 158 -8.14 25.39 -5.16
C GLU A 158 -8.02 23.88 -5.31
N CYS A 159 -8.88 23.12 -4.61
CA CYS A 159 -8.99 21.68 -4.74
C CYS A 159 -9.78 21.33 -6.01
N LYS A 160 -9.47 20.16 -6.59
CA LYS A 160 -10.37 19.58 -7.59
C LYS A 160 -11.73 19.30 -6.97
N SER A 161 -12.78 19.34 -7.81
CA SER A 161 -14.13 18.90 -7.44
C SER A 161 -14.07 17.53 -6.74
N ALA A 162 -14.77 17.41 -5.63
CA ALA A 162 -14.88 16.21 -4.83
C ALA A 162 -16.35 15.91 -4.53
N SER A 163 -16.68 14.65 -4.27
CA SER A 163 -18.01 14.26 -3.83
C SER A 163 -18.05 14.15 -2.31
N LEU A 164 -19.06 14.72 -1.69
CA LEU A 164 -19.43 14.47 -0.29
C LEU A 164 -20.89 13.99 -0.26
N GLU A 165 -21.12 12.79 0.25
CA GLU A 165 -22.43 12.23 0.53
C GLU A 165 -22.64 12.19 2.04
N ILE A 166 -23.68 12.82 2.55
CA ILE A 166 -24.03 12.81 3.97
C ILE A 166 -24.76 11.50 4.27
N THR A 167 -24.19 10.67 5.16
CA THR A 167 -24.76 9.36 5.56
C THR A 167 -25.39 9.37 6.95
N GLY A 168 -25.15 10.42 7.72
CA GLY A 168 -25.67 10.62 9.07
C GLY A 168 -25.50 12.06 9.53
N LYS A 169 -25.83 12.34 10.78
CA LYS A 169 -25.79 13.69 11.31
C LYS A 169 -24.43 14.37 11.14
N ASN A 170 -23.36 13.65 11.46
CA ASN A 170 -21.98 14.11 11.40
C ASN A 170 -21.05 13.13 10.66
N THR A 171 -21.62 12.23 9.87
CA THR A 171 -20.92 11.21 9.09
C THR A 171 -21.21 11.34 7.61
N GLY A 172 -20.21 11.01 6.78
CA GLY A 172 -20.36 11.05 5.34
C GLY A 172 -19.31 10.23 4.60
N ILE A 173 -19.50 10.13 3.29
CA ILE A 173 -18.56 9.51 2.35
C ILE A 173 -17.96 10.61 1.49
N VAL A 174 -16.64 10.67 1.44
CA VAL A 174 -15.89 11.60 0.58
C VAL A 174 -15.17 10.84 -0.52
N ILE A 175 -15.30 11.31 -1.77
CA ILE A 175 -14.57 10.76 -2.92
C ILE A 175 -13.69 11.85 -3.53
N LEU A 176 -12.39 11.58 -3.63
CA LEU A 176 -11.36 12.45 -4.21
C LEU A 176 -10.65 11.76 -5.37
N THR A 177 -10.20 12.56 -6.38
CA THR A 177 -9.31 12.10 -7.46
C THR A 177 -7.89 12.66 -7.36
N GLU A 178 -7.58 13.35 -6.28
CA GLU A 178 -6.25 13.86 -5.94
C GLU A 178 -5.89 13.51 -4.49
N GLY A 179 -4.70 13.89 -4.02
CA GLY A 179 -4.27 13.62 -2.65
C GLY A 179 -3.26 14.66 -2.20
N ARG A 180 -3.73 15.79 -1.66
CA ARG A 180 -2.87 16.81 -1.03
C ARG A 180 -2.66 16.47 0.45
N TYR A 181 -1.67 17.08 1.04
CA TYR A 181 -1.38 16.93 2.47
C TYR A 181 -2.62 17.29 3.32
N HIS A 182 -3.10 16.35 4.11
CA HIS A 182 -4.28 16.47 4.98
C HIS A 182 -5.52 17.07 4.29
N GLN A 183 -5.72 16.77 3.00
CA GLN A 183 -6.71 17.45 2.16
C GLN A 183 -8.11 17.44 2.75
N ILE A 184 -8.68 16.30 3.10
CA ILE A 184 -10.05 16.18 3.64
C ILE A 184 -10.17 16.96 4.96
N LYS A 185 -9.20 16.86 5.85
CA LYS A 185 -9.18 17.58 7.12
C LYS A 185 -9.19 19.11 6.92
N ARG A 186 -8.42 19.57 5.95
CA ARG A 186 -8.34 21.01 5.61
C ARG A 186 -9.60 21.48 4.90
N MET A 187 -10.19 20.67 4.02
CA MET A 187 -11.44 21.00 3.34
C MET A 187 -12.58 21.20 4.37
N PHE A 188 -12.78 20.26 5.30
CA PHE A 188 -13.76 20.44 6.38
C PHE A 188 -13.41 21.61 7.31
N GLY A 189 -12.12 21.87 7.54
CA GLY A 189 -11.66 23.03 8.30
C GLY A 189 -12.11 24.36 7.73
N CYS A 190 -12.29 24.50 6.40
CA CYS A 190 -12.84 25.71 5.78
C CYS A 190 -14.33 25.95 6.14
N PHE A 191 -15.02 24.93 6.62
CA PHE A 191 -16.40 25.01 7.13
C PHE A 191 -16.45 25.04 8.66
N GLY A 192 -15.31 25.24 9.34
CA GLY A 192 -15.24 25.26 10.80
C GLY A 192 -15.37 23.89 11.46
N ALA A 193 -15.33 22.80 10.70
CA ALA A 193 -15.44 21.44 11.20
C ALA A 193 -14.07 20.78 11.40
N LYS A 194 -13.96 19.96 12.44
CA LYS A 194 -12.80 19.10 12.68
C LYS A 194 -13.11 17.65 12.35
N VAL A 195 -12.28 17.02 11.54
CA VAL A 195 -12.39 15.58 11.26
C VAL A 195 -11.94 14.80 12.49
N VAL A 196 -12.83 13.98 13.03
CA VAL A 196 -12.63 13.12 14.21
C VAL A 196 -12.12 11.75 13.77
N GLU A 197 -12.76 11.18 12.75
CA GLU A 197 -12.39 9.89 12.17
C GLU A 197 -12.32 10.00 10.65
N LEU A 198 -11.34 9.33 10.08
CA LEU A 198 -11.15 9.27 8.64
C LEU A 198 -10.55 7.91 8.27
N GLU A 199 -11.28 7.16 7.45
CA GLU A 199 -10.90 5.83 7.03
C GLU A 199 -10.97 5.73 5.51
N ARG A 200 -9.89 5.32 4.85
CA ARG A 200 -9.95 5.04 3.41
C ARG A 200 -10.51 3.64 3.18
N ILE A 201 -11.67 3.58 2.57
CA ILE A 201 -12.39 2.32 2.32
C ILE A 201 -12.23 1.81 0.88
N LYS A 202 -11.79 2.66 -0.08
CA LYS A 202 -11.69 2.27 -1.49
C LYS A 202 -10.62 3.06 -2.22
N MET A 203 -9.96 2.43 -3.21
CA MET A 203 -9.06 3.06 -4.18
C MET A 203 -9.33 2.49 -5.57
N GLY A 204 -9.60 3.36 -6.55
CA GLY A 204 -10.15 2.95 -7.83
C GLY A 204 -11.47 2.21 -7.62
N ASN A 205 -11.62 1.04 -8.22
CA ASN A 205 -12.77 0.16 -7.99
C ASN A 205 -12.57 -0.85 -6.85
N PHE A 206 -11.35 -0.96 -6.32
CA PHE A 206 -11.03 -1.90 -5.24
C PHE A 206 -11.49 -1.36 -3.87
N SER A 207 -12.36 -2.10 -3.20
CA SER A 207 -12.80 -1.82 -1.82
C SER A 207 -11.99 -2.62 -0.81
N LEU A 208 -11.75 -2.03 0.37
CA LEU A 208 -11.15 -2.72 1.51
C LEU A 208 -12.01 -3.95 1.86
N PRO A 209 -11.46 -5.17 1.80
CA PRO A 209 -12.22 -6.38 2.14
C PRO A 209 -12.70 -6.36 3.58
N SER A 210 -13.97 -6.71 3.80
CA SER A 210 -14.59 -6.71 5.13
C SER A 210 -14.02 -7.78 6.07
N ASP A 211 -13.41 -8.82 5.51
CA ASP A 211 -12.73 -9.91 6.23
C ASP A 211 -11.29 -9.58 6.61
N LEU A 212 -10.69 -8.54 6.02
CA LEU A 212 -9.35 -8.07 6.39
C LEU A 212 -9.41 -7.24 7.66
N LYS A 213 -9.00 -7.83 8.79
CA LYS A 213 -9.04 -7.17 10.09
C LYS A 213 -8.05 -6.01 10.17
N MET A 214 -8.32 -5.08 11.09
CA MET A 214 -7.43 -3.95 11.35
C MET A 214 -6.03 -4.44 11.80
N GLY A 215 -4.99 -3.94 11.13
CA GLY A 215 -3.60 -4.36 11.30
C GLY A 215 -3.20 -5.58 10.46
N GLU A 216 -4.12 -6.24 9.81
CA GLU A 216 -3.85 -7.38 8.93
C GLU A 216 -3.29 -6.93 7.58
N VAL A 217 -2.33 -7.73 7.09
CA VAL A 217 -1.69 -7.57 5.78
C VAL A 217 -1.96 -8.81 4.94
N ARG A 218 -2.38 -8.60 3.70
CA ARG A 218 -2.59 -9.65 2.71
C ARG A 218 -2.03 -9.22 1.35
N GLU A 219 -1.56 -10.17 0.55
CA GLU A 219 -1.16 -9.90 -0.82
C GLU A 219 -2.38 -9.70 -1.71
N PHE A 220 -2.29 -8.77 -2.67
CA PHE A 220 -3.28 -8.61 -3.72
C PHE A 220 -3.22 -9.80 -4.69
N SER A 221 -4.37 -10.30 -5.10
CA SER A 221 -4.48 -11.08 -6.33
C SER A 221 -4.34 -10.16 -7.55
N SER A 222 -4.02 -10.74 -8.72
CA SER A 222 -3.91 -9.96 -9.97
C SER A 222 -5.22 -9.24 -10.32
N LEU A 223 -6.36 -9.87 -10.11
CA LEU A 223 -7.67 -9.27 -10.38
C LEU A 223 -7.98 -8.09 -9.46
N GLU A 224 -7.67 -8.22 -8.16
CA GLU A 224 -7.83 -7.12 -7.20
C GLU A 224 -6.94 -5.93 -7.53
N LEU A 225 -5.71 -6.20 -8.00
CA LEU A 225 -4.76 -5.15 -8.37
C LEU A 225 -5.24 -4.36 -9.60
N GLU A 226 -5.87 -5.03 -10.56
CA GLU A 226 -6.50 -4.38 -11.72
C GLU A 226 -7.63 -3.43 -11.31
N GLU A 227 -8.41 -3.76 -10.26
CA GLU A 227 -9.46 -2.89 -9.76
C GLU A 227 -8.94 -1.62 -9.09
N VAL A 228 -7.72 -1.63 -8.56
CA VAL A 228 -7.08 -0.43 -7.97
C VAL A 228 -6.80 0.63 -9.03
N VAL A 229 -6.49 0.24 -10.27
CA VAL A 229 -6.07 1.14 -11.34
C VAL A 229 -7.21 1.58 -12.26
N LYS A 230 -8.41 1.04 -12.07
CA LYS A 230 -9.66 1.47 -12.74
C LYS A 230 -10.36 2.56 -11.94
#